data_e5f35970dfa8e3348e15f23b5e6d2617
#
_entry.id   e5f35970dfa8e3348e15f23b5e6d2617
#
_cell.length_a   1.000
_cell.length_b   1.000
_cell.length_c   1.000
_cell.angle_alpha   90.00
_cell.angle_beta   90.00
_cell.angle_gamma   90.00
#
_symmetry.space_group_name_H-M   'P 1'
#
loop_
_entity.id
_entity.type
_entity.pdbx_description
1 polymer ?
#
loop_
_entity_poly.entity_id
_entity_poly.type
_entity_poly.pdbx_seq_one_letter_code
_entity_poly.pdbx_strand_id
1 'polypeptide(L)'
;MRPARPKLAINRECTQSDDDWRERAALLQSVPGVGAISTQTLLAELPELGRLGRGQIAPLAGVAPMNCDSGPFRGQRTIGGGRAAVRSVRSMAALAAQKFHPVIRRFAGRLAAQGTPPQVSLTACMRKLLVILNTMLKTNTPWNPQHLNSSRKLP
;
A
#
# COMPACT_ATOMS: atom_id res chain seq x y z
N MET A 1 -15.60 -8.05 -49.66
CA MET A 1 -15.16 -9.07 -48.70
C MET A 1 -14.39 -8.40 -47.59
N ARG A 2 -14.94 -8.25 -46.41
CA ARG A 2 -14.26 -7.68 -45.24
C ARG A 2 -13.41 -8.76 -44.59
N PRO A 3 -12.13 -8.53 -44.28
CA PRO A 3 -11.33 -9.50 -43.55
C PRO A 3 -11.91 -9.68 -42.14
N ALA A 4 -12.15 -10.93 -41.74
CA ALA A 4 -12.56 -11.26 -40.40
C ALA A 4 -11.49 -10.80 -39.37
N ARG A 5 -11.88 -9.97 -38.44
CA ARG A 5 -11.00 -9.56 -37.34
C ARG A 5 -10.63 -10.80 -36.52
N PRO A 6 -9.36 -11.02 -36.22
CA PRO A 6 -8.94 -12.16 -35.43
C PRO A 6 -9.46 -12.00 -33.98
N LYS A 7 -10.54 -12.70 -33.66
CA LYS A 7 -11.08 -12.80 -32.29
C LYS A 7 -10.10 -13.41 -31.26
N LEU A 8 -9.01 -14.02 -31.74
CA LEU A 8 -8.03 -14.69 -30.89
C LEU A 8 -7.08 -13.74 -30.15
N ALA A 9 -6.79 -12.54 -30.67
CA ALA A 9 -5.87 -11.61 -30.04
C ALA A 9 -6.48 -10.96 -28.80
N ILE A 10 -7.77 -10.63 -28.83
CA ILE A 10 -8.49 -9.99 -27.71
C ILE A 10 -8.59 -10.92 -26.50
N ASN A 11 -8.80 -12.22 -26.73
CA ASN A 11 -8.90 -13.20 -25.63
C ASN A 11 -7.56 -13.45 -24.93
N ARG A 12 -6.43 -13.38 -25.64
CA ARG A 12 -5.10 -13.58 -25.01
C ARG A 12 -4.69 -12.42 -24.14
N GLU A 13 -4.93 -11.20 -24.56
CA GLU A 13 -4.62 -10.01 -23.78
C GLU A 13 -5.50 -9.89 -22.52
N CYS A 14 -6.80 -10.19 -22.64
CA CYS A 14 -7.71 -10.24 -21.48
C CYS A 14 -7.32 -11.34 -20.50
N THR A 15 -6.99 -12.54 -20.95
CA THR A 15 -6.61 -13.67 -20.09
C THR A 15 -5.30 -13.40 -19.35
N GLN A 16 -4.34 -12.82 -20.04
CA GLN A 16 -3.05 -12.49 -19.45
C GLN A 16 -3.15 -11.34 -18.43
N SER A 17 -4.03 -10.37 -18.70
CA SER A 17 -4.34 -9.29 -17.75
C SER A 17 -5.06 -9.82 -16.50
N ASP A 18 -5.95 -10.79 -16.66
CA ASP A 18 -6.67 -11.43 -15.55
C ASP A 18 -5.73 -12.28 -14.67
N ASP A 19 -4.79 -12.98 -15.29
CA ASP A 19 -3.81 -13.80 -14.57
C ASP A 19 -2.82 -12.92 -13.79
N ASP A 20 -2.32 -11.84 -14.39
CA ASP A 20 -1.47 -10.85 -13.72
C ASP A 20 -2.21 -10.21 -12.53
N TRP A 21 -3.48 -9.86 -12.71
CA TRP A 21 -4.32 -9.34 -11.64
C TRP A 21 -4.46 -10.33 -10.48
N ARG A 22 -4.72 -11.60 -10.78
CA ARG A 22 -4.85 -12.66 -9.78
C ARG A 22 -3.56 -12.90 -9.02
N GLU A 23 -2.42 -12.94 -9.71
CA GLU A 23 -1.10 -13.08 -9.08
C GLU A 23 -0.81 -11.91 -8.14
N ARG A 24 -1.03 -10.69 -8.60
CA ARG A 24 -0.86 -9.49 -7.78
C ARG A 24 -1.81 -9.47 -6.57
N ALA A 25 -3.04 -9.88 -6.77
CA ALA A 25 -4.02 -10.00 -5.70
C ALA A 25 -3.60 -11.05 -4.66
N ALA A 26 -3.12 -12.21 -5.08
CA ALA A 26 -2.63 -13.25 -4.19
C ALA A 26 -1.42 -12.78 -3.35
N LEU A 27 -0.49 -12.04 -3.95
CA LEU A 27 0.65 -11.45 -3.24
C LEU A 27 0.18 -10.49 -2.14
N LEU A 28 -0.75 -9.58 -2.44
CA LEU A 28 -1.26 -8.63 -1.47
C LEU A 28 -2.05 -9.31 -0.35
N GLN A 29 -2.84 -10.33 -0.66
CA GLN A 29 -3.62 -11.08 0.32
C GLN A 29 -2.75 -11.97 1.24
N SER A 30 -1.52 -12.25 0.86
CA SER A 30 -0.57 -12.95 1.74
C SER A 30 -0.18 -12.12 2.96
N VAL A 31 -0.42 -10.81 2.95
CA VAL A 31 -0.09 -9.90 4.04
C VAL A 31 -1.17 -9.94 5.12
N PRO A 32 -0.82 -10.23 6.38
CA PRO A 32 -1.77 -10.20 7.49
C PRO A 32 -2.44 -8.82 7.63
N GLY A 33 -3.76 -8.79 7.63
CA GLY A 33 -4.56 -7.56 7.71
C GLY A 33 -5.00 -6.98 6.38
N VAL A 34 -4.56 -7.54 5.25
CA VAL A 34 -4.99 -7.14 3.90
C VAL A 34 -5.96 -8.17 3.35
N GLY A 35 -7.24 -7.84 3.32
CA GLY A 35 -8.30 -8.72 2.81
C GLY A 35 -8.56 -8.52 1.32
N ALA A 36 -9.51 -9.30 0.79
CA ALA A 36 -9.90 -9.27 -0.63
C ALA A 36 -10.39 -7.88 -1.08
N ILE A 37 -11.25 -7.22 -0.30
CA ILE A 37 -11.79 -5.90 -0.62
C ILE A 37 -10.66 -4.85 -0.67
N SER A 38 -9.76 -4.87 0.32
CA SER A 38 -8.61 -3.98 0.35
C SER A 38 -7.70 -4.17 -0.84
N THR A 39 -7.45 -5.42 -1.21
CA THR A 39 -6.64 -5.81 -2.38
C THR A 39 -7.23 -5.28 -3.68
N GLN A 40 -8.51 -5.56 -3.91
CA GLN A 40 -9.22 -5.13 -5.12
C GLN A 40 -9.22 -3.60 -5.26
N THR A 41 -9.53 -2.90 -4.18
CA THR A 41 -9.53 -1.42 -4.18
C THR A 41 -8.12 -0.87 -4.43
N LEU A 42 -7.10 -1.41 -3.79
CA LEU A 42 -5.73 -0.96 -4.00
C LEU A 42 -5.25 -1.18 -5.44
N LEU A 43 -5.53 -2.35 -6.02
CA LEU A 43 -5.15 -2.64 -7.40
C LEU A 43 -5.92 -1.81 -8.42
N ALA A 44 -7.21 -1.56 -8.19
CA ALA A 44 -8.05 -0.76 -9.07
C ALA A 44 -7.69 0.73 -9.02
N GLU A 45 -7.46 1.25 -7.81
CA GLU A 45 -7.23 2.68 -7.57
C GLU A 45 -5.77 3.10 -7.66
N LEU A 46 -4.84 2.16 -7.51
CA LEU A 46 -3.40 2.38 -7.58
C LEU A 46 -2.73 1.41 -8.56
N PRO A 47 -2.99 1.54 -9.87
CA PRO A 47 -2.36 0.68 -10.87
C PRO A 47 -0.83 0.82 -10.90
N GLU A 48 -0.30 1.93 -10.39
CA GLU A 48 1.13 2.20 -10.27
C GLU A 48 1.81 1.45 -9.11
N LEU A 49 1.03 0.81 -8.25
CA LEU A 49 1.57 0.05 -7.10
C LEU A 49 2.50 -1.05 -7.59
N GLY A 50 3.71 -1.11 -7.03
CA GLY A 50 4.77 -2.01 -7.46
C GLY A 50 5.71 -1.43 -8.53
N ARG A 51 5.40 -0.26 -9.11
CA ARG A 51 6.23 0.39 -10.14
C ARG A 51 6.95 1.63 -9.63
N LEU A 52 6.42 2.27 -8.61
CA LEU A 52 6.95 3.51 -8.08
C LEU A 52 7.99 3.29 -6.98
N GLY A 53 8.81 4.32 -6.79
CA GLY A 53 9.73 4.39 -5.67
C GLY A 53 9.01 4.63 -4.34
N ARG A 54 9.70 4.33 -3.25
CA ARG A 54 9.19 4.45 -1.88
C ARG A 54 8.68 5.86 -1.53
N GLY A 55 9.34 6.91 -2.04
CA GLY A 55 8.95 8.29 -1.81
C GLY A 55 7.78 8.76 -2.68
N GLN A 56 7.55 8.11 -3.81
CA GLN A 56 6.50 8.48 -4.77
C GLN A 56 5.14 7.89 -4.44
N ILE A 57 5.11 6.70 -3.86
CA ILE A 57 3.85 6.00 -3.56
C ILE A 57 3.07 6.64 -2.42
N ALA A 58 3.76 7.19 -1.43
CA ALA A 58 3.13 7.79 -0.25
C ALA A 58 2.31 9.06 -0.57
N PRO A 59 2.81 10.04 -1.34
CA PRO A 59 2.03 11.20 -1.79
C PRO A 59 0.83 10.80 -2.65
N LEU A 60 1.02 9.87 -3.59
CA LEU A 60 -0.03 9.43 -4.50
C LEU A 60 -1.22 8.81 -3.76
N ALA A 61 -0.92 8.04 -2.73
CA ALA A 61 -1.93 7.42 -1.87
C ALA A 61 -2.48 8.35 -0.78
N GLY A 62 -2.02 9.61 -0.70
CA GLY A 62 -2.47 10.59 0.28
C GLY A 62 -2.07 10.29 1.72
N VAL A 63 -0.91 9.67 1.93
CA VAL A 63 -0.33 9.42 3.26
C VAL A 63 0.91 10.26 3.55
N ALA A 64 1.32 11.10 2.62
CA ALA A 64 2.38 12.06 2.86
C ALA A 64 1.86 13.21 3.72
N PRO A 65 2.58 13.64 4.75
CA PRO A 65 2.22 14.84 5.48
C PRO A 65 2.38 16.07 4.58
N MET A 66 1.34 16.87 4.46
CA MET A 66 1.39 18.14 3.77
C MET A 66 1.65 19.26 4.78
N ASN A 67 2.57 20.16 4.45
CA ASN A 67 2.82 21.34 5.24
C ASN A 67 1.71 22.37 4.94
N CYS A 68 1.03 22.82 5.96
CA CYS A 68 0.11 23.96 5.89
C CYS A 68 0.82 25.19 6.45
N ASP A 69 1.95 25.55 5.82
CA ASP A 69 2.71 26.74 6.22
C ASP A 69 2.26 27.92 5.36
N SER A 70 1.74 28.97 5.97
CA SER A 70 1.47 30.24 5.32
C SER A 70 2.12 31.37 6.13
N GLY A 71 3.22 31.93 5.63
CA GLY A 71 3.96 33.01 6.27
C GLY A 71 4.61 32.58 7.61
N PRO A 72 4.51 33.39 8.69
CA PRO A 72 5.09 33.03 10.00
C PRO A 72 4.33 31.94 10.76
N PHE A 73 3.16 31.50 10.24
CA PHE A 73 2.34 30.48 10.86
C PHE A 73 2.80 29.08 10.45
N ARG A 74 3.37 28.34 11.40
CA ARG A 74 3.63 26.90 11.22
C ARG A 74 2.39 26.12 11.68
N GLY A 75 1.56 25.72 10.72
CA GLY A 75 0.38 24.89 10.99
C GLY A 75 0.75 23.44 11.32
N GLN A 76 -0.18 22.73 11.94
CA GLN A 76 -0.04 21.28 12.10
C GLN A 76 0.00 20.59 10.73
N ARG A 77 0.92 19.64 10.58
CA ARG A 77 0.99 18.81 9.38
C ARG A 77 -0.27 17.97 9.28
N THR A 78 -1.04 18.21 8.24
CA THR A 78 -2.25 17.44 7.94
C THR A 78 -2.02 16.53 6.74
N ILE A 79 -2.73 15.39 6.72
CA ILE A 79 -2.73 14.50 5.58
C ILE A 79 -3.84 14.95 4.66
N GLY A 80 -3.45 15.43 3.49
CA GLY A 80 -4.38 15.85 2.47
C GLY A 80 -4.06 15.21 1.12
N GLY A 81 -5.00 15.24 0.20
CA GLY A 81 -4.85 14.72 -1.16
C GLY A 81 -5.00 13.20 -1.24
N GLY A 82 -4.74 12.67 -2.43
CA GLY A 82 -4.92 11.26 -2.75
C GLY A 82 -6.38 10.85 -2.97
N ARG A 83 -6.56 9.62 -3.41
CA ARG A 83 -7.88 9.05 -3.73
C ARG A 83 -8.63 8.67 -2.45
N ALA A 84 -9.85 9.16 -2.26
CA ALA A 84 -10.65 8.97 -1.04
C ALA A 84 -10.94 7.49 -0.74
N ALA A 85 -11.26 6.70 -1.76
CA ALA A 85 -11.50 5.25 -1.64
C ALA A 85 -10.25 4.53 -1.11
N VAL A 86 -9.07 4.89 -1.60
CA VAL A 86 -7.79 4.32 -1.15
C VAL A 86 -7.52 4.65 0.31
N ARG A 87 -7.83 5.88 0.74
CA ARG A 87 -7.66 6.28 2.15
C ARG A 87 -8.50 5.45 3.09
N SER A 88 -9.78 5.27 2.78
CA SER A 88 -10.71 4.49 3.61
C SER A 88 -10.26 3.04 3.76
N VAL A 89 -10.02 2.36 2.65
CA VAL A 89 -9.61 0.95 2.63
C VAL A 89 -8.25 0.76 3.31
N ARG A 90 -7.32 1.67 3.08
CA ARG A 90 -6.00 1.64 3.69
C ARG A 90 -6.05 1.82 5.21
N SER A 91 -6.94 2.69 5.70
CA SER A 91 -7.14 2.88 7.14
C SER A 91 -7.64 1.61 7.79
N MET A 92 -8.61 0.94 7.19
CA MET A 92 -9.13 -0.34 7.67
C MET A 92 -8.07 -1.44 7.63
N ALA A 93 -7.31 -1.54 6.55
CA ALA A 93 -6.21 -2.48 6.43
C ALA A 93 -5.11 -2.21 7.48
N ALA A 94 -4.78 -0.95 7.75
CA ALA A 94 -3.80 -0.60 8.76
C ALA A 94 -4.27 -0.93 10.20
N LEU A 95 -5.54 -0.74 10.50
CA LEU A 95 -6.12 -1.15 11.79
C LEU A 95 -6.04 -2.67 11.98
N ALA A 96 -6.39 -3.44 10.96
CA ALA A 96 -6.25 -4.89 10.98
C ALA A 96 -4.77 -5.31 11.09
N ALA A 97 -3.89 -4.64 10.36
CA ALA A 97 -2.46 -4.91 10.40
C ALA A 97 -1.83 -4.61 11.77
N GLN A 98 -2.30 -3.62 12.50
CA GLN A 98 -1.85 -3.36 13.88
C GLN A 98 -2.11 -4.55 14.82
N LYS A 99 -3.15 -5.33 14.56
CA LYS A 99 -3.47 -6.54 15.33
C LYS A 99 -2.70 -7.76 14.85
N PHE A 100 -2.64 -7.99 13.56
CA PHE A 100 -2.22 -9.26 12.97
C PHE A 100 -0.84 -9.24 12.32
N HIS A 101 -0.37 -8.07 11.87
CA HIS A 101 0.89 -7.96 11.17
C HIS A 101 2.05 -7.68 12.14
N PRO A 102 3.03 -8.57 12.29
CA PRO A 102 4.04 -8.47 13.34
C PRO A 102 4.89 -7.20 13.25
N VAL A 103 5.22 -6.74 12.04
CA VAL A 103 6.02 -5.51 11.83
C VAL A 103 5.24 -4.27 12.19
N ILE A 104 4.00 -4.18 11.69
CA ILE A 104 3.12 -3.03 11.93
C ILE A 104 2.77 -2.95 13.41
N ARG A 105 2.50 -4.10 14.04
CA ARG A 105 2.23 -4.18 15.48
C ARG A 105 3.39 -3.66 16.32
N ARG A 106 4.63 -4.08 16.02
CA ARG A 106 5.82 -3.58 16.71
C ARG A 106 6.03 -2.10 16.48
N PHE A 107 5.80 -1.64 15.27
CA PHE A 107 5.95 -0.25 14.89
C PHE A 107 4.94 0.63 15.62
N ALA A 108 3.66 0.25 15.63
CA ALA A 108 2.61 0.92 16.38
C ALA A 108 2.91 0.97 17.89
N GLY A 109 3.39 -0.14 18.47
CA GLY A 109 3.79 -0.21 19.87
C GLY A 109 4.91 0.76 20.23
N ARG A 110 5.92 0.90 19.35
CA ARG A 110 7.00 1.90 19.56
C ARG A 110 6.48 3.35 19.52
N LEU A 111 5.60 3.64 18.58
CA LEU A 111 4.99 4.97 18.47
C LEU A 111 4.13 5.29 19.70
N ALA A 112 3.36 4.33 20.18
CA ALA A 112 2.57 4.48 21.41
C ALA A 112 3.46 4.72 22.64
N ALA A 113 4.58 3.99 22.77
CA ALA A 113 5.55 4.19 23.85
C ALA A 113 6.22 5.58 23.82
N GLN A 114 6.32 6.19 22.64
CA GLN A 114 6.83 7.55 22.46
C GLN A 114 5.78 8.65 22.70
N GLY A 115 4.55 8.27 23.07
CA GLY A 115 3.45 9.22 23.28
C GLY A 115 2.83 9.77 22.00
N THR A 116 3.03 9.11 20.86
CA THR A 116 2.45 9.53 19.58
C THR A 116 0.92 9.42 19.59
N PRO A 117 0.16 10.45 19.18
CA PRO A 117 -1.29 10.38 19.10
C PRO A 117 -1.75 9.21 18.23
N PRO A 118 -2.90 8.54 18.55
CA PRO A 118 -3.37 7.37 17.82
C PRO A 118 -3.59 7.59 16.33
N GLN A 119 -4.09 8.76 15.93
CA GLN A 119 -4.31 9.11 14.53
C GLN A 119 -2.99 9.23 13.74
N VAL A 120 -1.98 9.83 14.35
CA VAL A 120 -0.64 9.97 13.76
C VAL A 120 0.02 8.60 13.64
N SER A 121 -0.12 7.77 14.67
CA SER A 121 0.35 6.38 14.66
C SER A 121 -0.32 5.55 13.56
N LEU A 122 -1.63 5.67 13.41
CA LEU A 122 -2.38 4.98 12.35
C LEU A 122 -1.88 5.41 10.96
N THR A 123 -1.68 6.69 10.74
CA THR A 123 -1.16 7.22 9.47
C THR A 123 0.24 6.70 9.16
N ALA A 124 1.12 6.67 10.13
CA ALA A 124 2.46 6.13 9.98
C ALA A 124 2.42 4.62 9.64
N CYS A 125 1.49 3.87 10.26
CA CYS A 125 1.24 2.47 9.95
C CYS A 125 0.70 2.28 8.52
N MET A 126 -0.22 3.14 8.08
CA MET A 126 -0.74 3.14 6.70
C MET A 126 0.39 3.33 5.68
N ARG A 127 1.24 4.31 5.91
CA ARG A 127 2.40 4.56 5.05
C ARG A 127 3.35 3.36 5.01
N LYS A 128 3.65 2.80 6.17
CA LYS A 128 4.56 1.65 6.27
C LYS A 128 3.97 0.42 5.58
N LEU A 129 2.70 0.13 5.79
CA LEU A 129 2.00 -0.96 5.12
C LEU A 129 2.05 -0.79 3.60
N LEU A 130 1.74 0.40 3.10
CA LEU A 130 1.75 0.69 1.67
C LEU A 130 3.13 0.50 1.04
N VAL A 131 4.19 0.89 1.73
CA VAL A 131 5.57 0.66 1.28
C VAL A 131 5.90 -0.83 1.23
N ILE A 132 5.43 -1.62 2.19
CA ILE A 132 5.60 -3.07 2.18
C ILE A 132 4.88 -3.68 0.98
N LEU A 133 3.62 -3.34 0.75
CA LEU A 133 2.83 -3.83 -0.38
C LEU A 133 3.45 -3.45 -1.73
N ASN A 134 3.92 -2.22 -1.88
CA ASN A 134 4.62 -1.77 -3.08
C ASN A 134 5.91 -2.55 -3.34
N THR A 135 6.69 -2.81 -2.29
CA THR A 135 7.94 -3.58 -2.40
C THR A 135 7.66 -5.03 -2.80
N MET A 136 6.64 -5.65 -2.21
CA MET A 136 6.24 -7.03 -2.53
C MET A 136 5.82 -7.17 -3.99
N LEU A 137 5.00 -6.26 -4.50
CA LEU A 137 4.62 -6.26 -5.91
C LEU A 137 5.79 -5.97 -6.84
N LYS A 138 6.71 -5.09 -6.44
CA LYS A 138 7.90 -4.76 -7.22
C LYS A 138 8.87 -5.92 -7.34
N THR A 139 9.03 -6.69 -6.26
CA THR A 139 9.93 -7.84 -6.20
C THR A 139 9.25 -9.16 -6.54
N ASN A 140 7.92 -9.13 -6.78
CA ASN A 140 7.08 -10.31 -6.98
C ASN A 140 7.28 -11.38 -5.89
N THR A 141 7.41 -10.96 -4.65
CA THR A 141 7.69 -11.83 -3.50
C THR A 141 6.52 -11.82 -2.52
N PRO A 142 5.99 -12.99 -2.12
CA PRO A 142 4.94 -13.06 -1.13
C PRO A 142 5.46 -12.62 0.25
N TRP A 143 4.52 -12.28 1.14
CA TRP A 143 4.86 -11.92 2.50
C TRP A 143 5.63 -13.04 3.22
N ASN A 144 6.79 -12.70 3.77
CA ASN A 144 7.58 -13.59 4.58
C ASN A 144 8.00 -12.90 5.89
N PRO A 145 7.57 -13.39 7.05
CA PRO A 145 7.93 -12.81 8.34
C PRO A 145 9.44 -12.86 8.64
N GLN A 146 10.18 -13.74 7.99
CA GLN A 146 11.62 -13.90 8.20
C GLN A 146 12.48 -12.80 7.56
N HIS A 147 11.98 -12.13 6.52
CA HIS A 147 12.68 -10.99 5.89
C HIS A 147 12.87 -9.79 6.83
N LEU A 148 12.20 -9.77 7.97
CA LEU A 148 12.34 -8.73 8.98
C LEU A 148 13.67 -8.75 9.72
N ASN A 149 14.35 -9.89 9.76
CA ASN A 149 15.62 -10.03 10.43
C ASN A 149 16.80 -9.60 9.53
N SER A 150 16.62 -9.59 8.21
CA SER A 150 17.68 -9.18 7.26
C SER A 150 17.85 -7.67 7.16
N SER A 151 16.81 -6.88 7.47
CA SER A 151 16.90 -5.41 7.45
C SER A 151 17.62 -4.80 8.65
N ARG A 152 18.09 -5.61 9.60
CA ARG A 152 18.88 -5.17 10.75
C ARG A 152 20.38 -5.05 10.46
N LYS A 153 20.84 -5.47 9.28
CA LYS A 153 22.23 -5.31 8.84
C LYS A 153 22.34 -4.24 7.75
N LEU A 154 22.10 -2.98 8.13
CA LEU A 154 22.70 -1.84 7.47
C LEU A 154 23.48 -1.07 8.52
N PRO A 155 24.76 -0.85 8.25
CA PRO A 155 25.59 -0.06 9.14
C PRO A 155 25.12 1.37 9.21
#